data_f6a0d2cd84ab7dfe6ae8c4399a98b863
#
_entry.id   f6a0d2cd84ab7dfe6ae8c4399a98b863
#
_cell.length_a   1.000
_cell.length_b   1.000
_cell.length_c   1.000
_cell.angle_alpha   90.00
_cell.angle_beta   90.00
_cell.angle_gamma   90.00
#
_symmetry.space_group_name_H-M   'P 1'
#
loop_
_entity.id
_entity.type
_entity.pdbx_description
1 polymer ?
#
loop_
_entity_poly.entity_id
_entity_poly.type
_entity_poly.pdbx_seq_one_letter_code
_entity_poly.pdbx_strand_id
1 'polypeptide(L)'
;MTVRRARVRLLSPQIFADRDDGPHSTVTTTQACASISGWASSNISVRWWKHWQKGPVFSKNAQWRLVGDAIAGRFLDVGRRFGCLADAMSTAMAIIKVQGSPLNNRQLGYFDLTLHDSALKEPFTYTFRARGGCCRYYTVKGAEKCPTCVLKSSDERDACLLQEMRTHFCLT
;
A
#
# COMPACT_ATOMS: atom_id res chain seq x y z
N MET A 1 30.15 7.93 13.79
CA MET A 1 28.69 8.14 13.92
C MET A 1 27.99 6.84 13.58
N THR A 2 27.56 6.09 14.58
CA THR A 2 27.01 4.74 14.43
C THR A 2 25.53 4.86 14.09
N VAL A 3 25.15 4.45 12.87
CA VAL A 3 23.74 4.39 12.45
C VAL A 3 23.10 3.21 13.17
N ARG A 4 22.25 3.46 14.16
CA ARG A 4 21.41 2.42 14.77
C ARG A 4 20.37 1.96 13.74
N ARG A 5 20.45 0.70 13.34
CA ARG A 5 19.42 0.04 12.51
C ARG A 5 18.17 -0.15 13.35
N ALA A 6 17.11 0.59 13.05
CA ALA A 6 15.79 0.30 13.57
C ALA A 6 15.27 -1.01 12.94
N ARG A 7 15.10 -2.05 13.74
CA ARG A 7 14.41 -3.28 13.33
C ARG A 7 12.93 -3.12 13.68
N VAL A 8 12.10 -2.90 12.68
CA VAL A 8 10.65 -2.99 12.83
C VAL A 8 10.27 -4.47 12.77
N ARG A 9 9.90 -5.07 13.89
CA ARG A 9 9.30 -6.41 13.95
C ARG A 9 7.80 -6.26 14.08
N LEU A 10 7.07 -6.53 13.01
CA LEU A 10 5.61 -6.67 13.04
C LEU A 10 5.28 -8.07 13.58
N LEU A 11 5.09 -8.22 14.88
CA LEU A 11 4.88 -9.53 15.51
C LEU A 11 3.45 -9.77 16.03
N SER A 12 2.64 -8.77 16.24
CA SER A 12 1.20 -8.89 16.51
C SER A 12 0.55 -7.50 16.55
N PRO A 13 -0.79 -7.39 16.50
CA PRO A 13 -1.47 -6.10 16.63
C PRO A 13 -1.29 -5.45 18.02
N GLN A 14 -0.73 -6.17 18.98
CA GLN A 14 -0.52 -5.70 20.35
C GLN A 14 0.89 -5.17 20.62
N ILE A 15 1.81 -5.18 19.64
CA ILE A 15 3.20 -4.84 19.87
C ILE A 15 3.65 -3.70 18.96
N PHE A 16 3.24 -2.49 19.30
CA PHE A 16 4.00 -1.29 19.09
C PHE A 16 4.32 -0.69 20.46
N ALA A 17 5.22 -1.33 21.20
CA ALA A 17 5.84 -0.74 22.35
C ALA A 17 7.31 -0.52 22.03
N ASP A 18 7.77 0.70 22.16
CA ASP A 18 9.19 0.99 22.22
C ASP A 18 9.74 0.33 23.49
N ARG A 19 10.87 -0.30 23.43
CA ARG A 19 11.37 -1.24 24.44
C ARG A 19 11.85 -0.55 25.72
N ASP A 20 11.84 0.78 25.75
CA ASP A 20 12.45 1.59 26.83
C ASP A 20 11.44 2.32 27.72
N ASP A 21 10.14 2.24 27.42
CA ASP A 21 9.12 2.90 28.24
C ASP A 21 8.36 1.87 29.06
N GLY A 22 8.38 2.06 30.38
CA GLY A 22 7.73 1.28 31.43
C GLY A 22 6.29 0.82 31.16
N PRO A 23 5.48 0.47 32.15
CA PRO A 23 4.34 -0.45 32.01
C PRO A 23 3.38 -0.06 30.91
N HIS A 24 3.19 -0.99 29.99
CA HIS A 24 2.47 -0.97 28.71
C HIS A 24 1.18 -0.13 28.72
N SER A 25 1.21 1.02 28.07
CA SER A 25 0.00 1.67 27.61
C SER A 25 -0.46 0.98 26.32
N THR A 26 -1.65 0.45 26.30
CA THR A 26 -2.30 -0.11 25.11
C THR A 26 -2.58 1.05 24.15
N VAL A 27 -1.71 1.28 23.17
CA VAL A 27 -1.95 2.25 22.11
C VAL A 27 -2.97 1.62 21.16
N THR A 28 -4.15 2.22 21.04
CA THR A 28 -5.14 1.78 20.08
C THR A 28 -4.56 1.83 18.66
N THR A 29 -4.96 0.93 17.79
CA THR A 29 -4.45 0.80 16.40
C THR A 29 -4.45 2.13 15.65
N THR A 30 -5.43 2.98 15.92
CA THR A 30 -5.58 4.33 15.34
C THR A 30 -4.49 5.29 15.80
N GLN A 31 -4.07 5.24 17.07
CA GLN A 31 -3.01 6.09 17.62
C GLN A 31 -1.62 5.65 17.14
N ALA A 32 -1.39 4.35 16.99
CA ALA A 32 -0.15 3.82 16.42
C ALA A 32 0.01 4.25 14.95
N CYS A 33 -1.05 4.21 14.16
CA CYS A 33 -1.02 4.69 12.78
C CYS A 33 -0.79 6.22 12.70
N ALA A 34 -1.37 7.00 13.59
CA ALA A 34 -1.19 8.46 13.62
C ALA A 34 0.25 8.85 14.01
N SER A 35 0.89 8.14 14.94
CA SER A 35 2.28 8.40 15.33
C SER A 35 3.28 8.02 14.23
N ILE A 36 3.01 6.96 13.46
CA ILE A 36 3.81 6.59 12.29
C ILE A 36 3.70 7.65 11.19
N SER A 37 2.52 8.24 10.99
CA SER A 37 2.32 9.29 9.99
C SER A 37 3.10 10.58 10.31
N GLY A 38 3.15 10.97 11.58
CA GLY A 38 3.93 12.13 12.04
C GLY A 38 5.44 11.91 11.86
N TRP A 39 5.93 10.71 12.12
CA TRP A 39 7.35 10.37 11.99
C TRP A 39 7.80 10.21 10.53
N ALA A 40 6.96 9.62 9.68
CA ALA A 40 7.24 9.46 8.24
C ALA A 40 7.26 10.79 7.50
N SER A 41 6.48 11.78 7.96
CA SER A 41 6.40 13.09 7.30
C SER A 41 7.62 13.96 7.54
N SER A 42 8.34 13.82 8.66
CA SER A 42 9.33 14.81 9.07
C SER A 42 10.80 14.45 8.84
N ASN A 43 11.21 13.18 8.80
CA ASN A 43 12.62 12.84 8.86
C ASN A 43 13.19 11.86 7.84
N ILE A 44 12.40 11.00 7.22
CA ILE A 44 12.90 10.00 6.25
C ILE A 44 13.00 10.58 4.84
N SER A 45 12.16 11.54 4.49
CA SER A 45 11.96 11.94 3.11
C SER A 45 13.08 12.79 2.51
N VAL A 46 13.71 13.68 3.29
CA VAL A 46 14.54 14.74 2.69
C VAL A 46 15.97 14.29 2.35
N ARG A 47 16.60 13.46 3.16
CA ARG A 47 18.01 13.03 2.91
C ARG A 47 18.13 11.90 1.88
N TRP A 48 17.21 10.91 1.94
CA TRP A 48 17.15 9.82 0.96
C TRP A 48 16.71 10.35 -0.40
N TRP A 49 15.79 11.28 -0.43
CA TRP A 49 15.26 11.91 -1.61
C TRP A 49 16.32 12.62 -2.46
N LYS A 50 17.24 13.37 -1.85
CA LYS A 50 18.33 14.06 -2.55
C LYS A 50 19.31 13.10 -3.25
N HIS A 51 19.45 11.89 -2.72
CA HIS A 51 20.32 10.88 -3.33
C HIS A 51 19.68 10.21 -4.56
N TRP A 52 18.37 10.02 -4.54
CA TRP A 52 17.61 9.40 -5.64
C TRP A 52 17.33 10.35 -6.81
N GLN A 53 17.46 11.64 -6.65
CA GLN A 53 17.27 12.63 -7.71
C GLN A 53 18.34 12.62 -8.81
N LYS A 54 19.43 11.91 -8.63
CA LYS A 54 20.54 11.85 -9.59
C LYS A 54 20.36 10.82 -10.71
N GLY A 55 19.24 10.10 -10.73
CA GLY A 55 18.96 9.10 -11.76
C GLY A 55 17.88 9.56 -12.76
N PRO A 56 18.04 9.30 -14.06
CA PRO A 56 17.19 9.85 -15.14
C PRO A 56 15.82 9.18 -15.29
N VAL A 57 15.38 8.30 -14.37
CA VAL A 57 14.33 7.34 -14.68
C VAL A 57 12.92 7.77 -14.26
N PHE A 58 12.75 8.57 -13.17
CA PHE A 58 11.44 8.97 -12.68
C PHE A 58 11.38 10.44 -12.30
N SER A 59 10.34 11.14 -12.77
CA SER A 59 10.04 12.46 -12.25
C SER A 59 9.70 12.42 -10.76
N LYS A 60 9.91 13.53 -10.06
CA LYS A 60 9.58 13.69 -8.63
C LYS A 60 8.14 13.26 -8.33
N ASN A 61 7.20 13.68 -9.17
CA ASN A 61 5.79 13.31 -9.03
C ASN A 61 5.55 11.82 -9.20
N ALA A 62 6.24 11.16 -10.14
CA ALA A 62 6.11 9.72 -10.33
C ALA A 62 6.61 8.94 -9.11
N GLN A 63 7.69 9.41 -8.49
CA GLN A 63 8.24 8.80 -7.28
C GLN A 63 7.25 8.92 -6.10
N TRP A 64 6.66 10.11 -5.88
CA TRP A 64 5.65 10.30 -4.83
C TRP A 64 4.40 9.44 -5.04
N ARG A 65 3.99 9.26 -6.30
CA ARG A 65 2.89 8.33 -6.62
C ARG A 65 3.22 6.89 -6.22
N LEU A 66 4.46 6.43 -6.44
CA LEU A 66 4.88 5.09 -6.02
C LEU A 66 4.95 4.96 -4.49
N VAL A 67 5.36 6.01 -3.78
CA VAL A 67 5.32 6.04 -2.30
C VAL A 67 3.88 5.92 -1.81
N GLY A 68 2.95 6.70 -2.37
CA GLY A 68 1.53 6.58 -2.05
C GLY A 68 0.98 5.18 -2.32
N ASP A 69 1.33 4.60 -3.46
CA ASP A 69 0.97 3.22 -3.82
C ASP A 69 1.48 2.20 -2.79
N ALA A 70 2.73 2.38 -2.33
CA ALA A 70 3.31 1.49 -1.33
C ALA A 70 2.59 1.60 0.03
N ILE A 71 2.29 2.81 0.48
CA ILE A 71 1.52 3.04 1.71
C ILE A 71 0.14 2.36 1.60
N ALA A 72 -0.62 2.67 0.55
CA ALA A 72 -1.96 2.09 0.36
C ALA A 72 -1.92 0.56 0.31
N GLY A 73 -0.91 -0.04 -0.36
CA GLY A 73 -0.74 -1.48 -0.42
C GLY A 73 -0.46 -2.10 0.95
N ARG A 74 0.44 -1.52 1.72
CA ARG A 74 0.79 -2.06 3.05
C ARG A 74 -0.35 -1.97 4.05
N PHE A 75 -1.11 -0.89 4.04
CA PHE A 75 -2.30 -0.80 4.87
C PHE A 75 -3.36 -1.84 4.47
N LEU A 76 -3.52 -2.10 3.17
CA LEU A 76 -4.42 -3.14 2.68
C LEU A 76 -4.00 -4.54 3.18
N ASP A 77 -2.69 -4.85 3.11
CA ASP A 77 -2.13 -6.12 3.59
C ASP A 77 -2.34 -6.28 5.11
N VAL A 78 -2.07 -5.21 5.89
CA VAL A 78 -2.28 -5.18 7.33
C VAL A 78 -3.76 -5.35 7.68
N GLY A 79 -4.65 -4.59 7.01
CA GLY A 79 -6.08 -4.66 7.24
C GLY A 79 -6.64 -6.08 7.01
N ARG A 80 -6.18 -6.78 5.98
CA ARG A 80 -6.54 -8.17 5.72
C ARG A 80 -6.00 -9.11 6.81
N ARG A 81 -4.74 -8.93 7.15
CA ARG A 81 -4.08 -9.79 8.14
C ARG A 81 -4.74 -9.76 9.50
N PHE A 82 -5.27 -8.60 9.89
CA PHE A 82 -5.82 -8.37 11.24
C PHE A 82 -7.34 -8.22 11.26
N GLY A 83 -8.03 -8.42 10.13
CA GLY A 83 -9.49 -8.33 10.06
C GLY A 83 -10.04 -6.91 10.25
N CYS A 84 -9.23 -5.87 10.03
CA CYS A 84 -9.61 -4.46 10.17
C CYS A 84 -9.48 -3.70 8.85
N LEU A 85 -9.97 -4.29 7.76
CA LEU A 85 -9.75 -3.81 6.40
C LEU A 85 -10.27 -2.38 6.20
N ALA A 86 -11.49 -2.09 6.65
CA ALA A 86 -12.11 -0.77 6.50
C ALA A 86 -11.31 0.34 7.21
N ASP A 87 -10.88 0.09 8.46
CA ASP A 87 -10.11 1.05 9.25
C ASP A 87 -8.73 1.28 8.65
N ALA A 88 -8.08 0.21 8.18
CA ALA A 88 -6.78 0.30 7.53
C ALA A 88 -6.85 1.11 6.22
N MET A 89 -7.87 0.88 5.40
CA MET A 89 -8.09 1.64 4.16
C MET A 89 -8.38 3.11 4.45
N SER A 90 -9.26 3.39 5.42
CA SER A 90 -9.59 4.75 5.85
C SER A 90 -8.35 5.50 6.34
N THR A 91 -7.54 4.86 7.19
CA THR A 91 -6.29 5.43 7.71
C THR A 91 -5.29 5.70 6.60
N ALA A 92 -5.11 4.78 5.66
CA ALA A 92 -4.24 4.99 4.52
C ALA A 92 -4.68 6.20 3.67
N MET A 93 -5.98 6.32 3.41
CA MET A 93 -6.50 7.46 2.65
C MET A 93 -6.36 8.78 3.42
N ALA A 94 -6.56 8.78 4.73
CA ALA A 94 -6.33 9.97 5.56
C ALA A 94 -4.87 10.47 5.49
N ILE A 95 -3.91 9.56 5.39
CA ILE A 95 -2.48 9.91 5.22
C ILE A 95 -2.19 10.41 3.80
N ILE A 96 -2.71 9.73 2.80
CA ILE A 96 -2.35 9.97 1.39
C ILE A 96 -3.07 11.19 0.83
N LYS A 97 -4.34 11.40 1.18
CA LYS A 97 -5.21 12.42 0.59
C LYS A 97 -5.13 13.80 1.26
N VAL A 98 -4.12 14.03 2.09
CA VAL A 98 -3.89 15.35 2.69
C VAL A 98 -3.72 16.39 1.58
N GLN A 99 -4.49 17.47 1.66
CA GLN A 99 -4.42 18.58 0.70
C GLN A 99 -3.00 19.18 0.67
N GLY A 100 -2.47 19.44 -0.51
CA GLY A 100 -1.12 19.96 -0.69
C GLY A 100 0.02 18.95 -0.49
N SER A 101 -0.28 17.74 -0.04
CA SER A 101 0.72 16.68 0.07
C SER A 101 1.14 16.17 -1.31
N PRO A 102 2.43 15.89 -1.54
CA PRO A 102 2.88 15.26 -2.77
C PRO A 102 2.38 13.82 -2.95
N LEU A 103 1.90 13.20 -1.87
CA LEU A 103 1.26 11.89 -1.89
C LEU A 103 -0.16 11.95 -2.48
N ASN A 104 -0.80 13.12 -2.42
CA ASN A 104 -2.18 13.27 -2.85
C ASN A 104 -2.31 13.04 -4.36
N ASN A 105 -2.78 11.87 -4.71
CA ASN A 105 -2.99 11.44 -6.08
C ASN A 105 -4.46 11.10 -6.29
N ARG A 106 -5.08 11.69 -7.29
CA ARG A 106 -6.50 11.51 -7.60
C ARG A 106 -6.85 10.06 -7.94
N GLN A 107 -5.96 9.34 -8.64
CA GLN A 107 -6.19 7.97 -9.13
C GLN A 107 -6.03 6.91 -8.03
N LEU A 108 -5.21 7.19 -7.01
CA LEU A 108 -4.93 6.22 -5.95
C LEU A 108 -6.15 6.05 -5.04
N GLY A 109 -6.54 4.82 -4.82
CA GLY A 109 -7.68 4.45 -3.99
C GLY A 109 -7.80 2.94 -3.85
N TYR A 110 -9.00 2.50 -3.50
CA TYR A 110 -9.38 1.10 -3.43
C TYR A 110 -10.64 0.86 -4.25
N PHE A 111 -10.83 -0.35 -4.69
CA PHE A 111 -12.02 -0.79 -5.40
C PHE A 111 -12.24 -2.28 -5.17
N ASP A 112 -13.49 -2.69 -5.24
CA ASP A 112 -13.88 -4.07 -5.05
C ASP A 112 -14.17 -4.73 -6.40
N LEU A 113 -13.77 -6.00 -6.52
CA LEU A 113 -14.20 -6.87 -7.60
C LEU A 113 -14.91 -8.07 -7.01
N THR A 114 -16.04 -8.44 -7.61
CA THR A 114 -16.81 -9.61 -7.22
C THR A 114 -16.69 -10.68 -8.30
N LEU A 115 -16.21 -11.83 -7.89
CA LEU A 115 -16.15 -13.02 -8.72
C LEU A 115 -17.46 -13.79 -8.59
N HIS A 116 -18.15 -13.95 -9.71
CA HIS A 116 -19.29 -14.85 -9.85
C HIS A 116 -18.80 -16.12 -10.56
N ASP A 117 -18.79 -17.23 -9.87
CA ASP A 117 -18.38 -18.50 -10.41
C ASP A 117 -19.33 -19.60 -9.95
N SER A 118 -19.67 -20.52 -10.85
CA SER A 118 -20.56 -21.64 -10.55
C SER A 118 -20.01 -22.62 -9.52
N ALA A 119 -18.69 -22.64 -9.33
CA ALA A 119 -18.02 -23.44 -8.31
C ALA A 119 -18.15 -22.82 -6.90
N LEU A 120 -18.55 -21.56 -6.81
CA LEU A 120 -18.74 -20.86 -5.53
C LEU A 120 -20.21 -20.98 -5.08
N LYS A 121 -20.41 -21.22 -3.77
CA LYS A 121 -21.76 -21.18 -3.18
C LYS A 121 -22.34 -19.77 -3.15
N GLU A 122 -21.45 -18.77 -2.97
CA GLU A 122 -21.80 -17.35 -2.93
C GLU A 122 -20.76 -16.54 -3.71
N PRO A 123 -21.14 -15.37 -4.26
CA PRO A 123 -20.21 -14.47 -4.93
C PRO A 123 -19.07 -14.07 -3.98
N PHE A 124 -17.84 -14.10 -4.48
CA PHE A 124 -16.65 -13.77 -3.70
C PHE A 124 -16.15 -12.37 -4.06
N THR A 125 -16.17 -11.46 -3.09
CA THR A 125 -15.71 -10.08 -3.27
C THR A 125 -14.33 -9.87 -2.66
N TYR A 126 -13.45 -9.22 -3.43
CA TYR A 126 -12.09 -8.93 -3.00
C TYR A 126 -11.72 -7.48 -3.32
N THR A 127 -11.16 -6.78 -2.33
CA THR A 127 -10.74 -5.39 -2.44
C THR A 127 -9.35 -5.28 -3.03
N PHE A 128 -9.19 -4.47 -4.04
CA PHE A 128 -7.89 -4.19 -4.67
C PHE A 128 -7.50 -2.73 -4.48
N ARG A 129 -6.20 -2.48 -4.61
CA ARG A 129 -5.66 -1.12 -4.68
C ARG A 129 -5.73 -0.61 -6.12
N ALA A 130 -6.41 0.52 -6.35
CA ALA A 130 -6.26 1.32 -7.56
C ALA A 130 -4.93 2.07 -7.48
N ARG A 131 -3.99 1.77 -8.36
CA ARG A 131 -2.67 2.40 -8.34
C ARG A 131 -2.71 3.83 -8.84
N GLY A 132 -1.92 4.68 -8.21
CA GLY A 132 -1.76 6.08 -8.62
C GLY A 132 -0.55 6.34 -9.51
N GLY A 133 0.36 5.36 -9.67
CA GLY A 133 1.58 5.50 -10.44
C GLY A 133 2.01 4.25 -11.18
N CYS A 134 2.73 4.44 -12.30
CA CYS A 134 3.35 3.36 -13.05
C CYS A 134 4.77 3.12 -12.54
N CYS A 135 5.09 1.87 -12.15
CA CYS A 135 6.44 1.48 -11.74
C CYS A 135 7.39 1.24 -12.92
N ARG A 136 6.88 1.26 -14.15
CA ARG A 136 7.62 0.97 -15.40
C ARG A 136 8.29 -0.41 -15.42
N TYR A 137 7.88 -1.33 -14.55
CA TYR A 137 8.44 -2.69 -14.50
C TYR A 137 8.36 -3.39 -15.86
N TYR A 138 7.32 -3.16 -16.63
CA TYR A 138 7.14 -3.70 -17.98
C TYR A 138 8.23 -3.29 -18.99
N THR A 139 9.08 -2.30 -18.67
CA THR A 139 10.22 -1.92 -19.53
C THR A 139 11.46 -2.79 -19.30
N VAL A 140 11.45 -3.65 -18.28
CA VAL A 140 12.50 -4.64 -18.06
C VAL A 140 12.31 -5.79 -19.05
N LYS A 141 13.39 -6.27 -19.63
CA LYS A 141 13.36 -7.37 -20.62
C LYS A 141 12.63 -8.60 -20.03
N GLY A 142 11.60 -9.05 -20.71
CA GLY A 142 10.81 -10.21 -20.28
C GLY A 142 9.76 -9.92 -19.21
N ALA A 143 9.60 -8.67 -18.77
CA ALA A 143 8.56 -8.30 -17.83
C ALA A 143 7.30 -7.79 -18.53
N GLU A 144 6.15 -8.08 -17.90
CA GLU A 144 4.83 -7.66 -18.37
C GLU A 144 4.25 -6.55 -17.50
N LYS A 145 3.15 -5.93 -17.96
CA LYS A 145 2.38 -5.01 -17.13
C LYS A 145 1.76 -5.74 -15.96
N CYS A 146 1.95 -5.23 -14.75
CA CYS A 146 1.33 -5.81 -13.55
C CYS A 146 -0.21 -5.82 -13.67
N PRO A 147 -0.91 -6.72 -12.97
CA PRO A 147 -2.37 -6.83 -13.05
C PRO A 147 -3.10 -5.51 -12.75
N THR A 148 -2.64 -4.78 -11.73
CA THR A 148 -3.18 -3.46 -11.34
C THR A 148 -2.50 -2.29 -12.05
N CYS A 149 -1.92 -2.47 -13.25
CA CYS A 149 -1.18 -1.42 -13.94
C CYS A 149 -2.09 -0.25 -14.35
N VAL A 150 -1.67 0.97 -14.05
CA VAL A 150 -2.39 2.20 -14.44
C VAL A 150 -2.47 2.44 -15.95
N LEU A 151 -1.71 1.69 -16.74
CA LEU A 151 -1.70 1.77 -18.20
C LEU A 151 -2.65 0.77 -18.86
N LYS A 152 -3.34 -0.06 -18.08
CA LYS A 152 -4.42 -0.93 -18.55
C LYS A 152 -5.73 -0.17 -18.51
N SER A 153 -6.65 -0.49 -19.43
CA SER A 153 -8.04 -0.08 -19.29
C SER A 153 -8.67 -0.71 -18.05
N SER A 154 -9.82 -0.19 -17.59
CA SER A 154 -10.57 -0.81 -16.48
C SER A 154 -10.89 -2.27 -16.79
N ASP A 155 -11.41 -2.53 -17.99
CA ASP A 155 -11.87 -3.86 -18.39
C ASP A 155 -10.72 -4.87 -18.48
N GLU A 156 -9.57 -4.46 -19.06
CA GLU A 156 -8.37 -5.28 -19.14
C GLU A 156 -7.82 -5.58 -17.74
N ARG A 157 -7.81 -4.60 -16.86
CA ARG A 157 -7.36 -4.74 -15.47
C ARG A 157 -8.27 -5.70 -14.71
N ASP A 158 -9.58 -5.49 -14.79
CA ASP A 158 -10.58 -6.24 -14.04
C ASP A 158 -10.63 -7.69 -14.52
N ALA A 159 -10.55 -7.94 -15.82
CA ALA A 159 -10.43 -9.29 -16.37
C ALA A 159 -9.18 -10.02 -15.85
N CYS A 160 -8.03 -9.33 -15.84
CA CYS A 160 -6.77 -9.86 -15.31
C CYS A 160 -6.89 -10.22 -13.83
N LEU A 161 -7.48 -9.33 -13.01
CA LEU A 161 -7.64 -9.54 -11.58
C LEU A 161 -8.66 -10.64 -11.25
N LEU A 162 -9.75 -10.73 -12.00
CA LEU A 162 -10.71 -11.83 -11.86
C LEU A 162 -10.06 -13.18 -12.18
N GLN A 163 -9.18 -13.23 -13.18
CA GLN A 163 -8.42 -14.44 -13.48
C GLN A 163 -7.45 -14.80 -12.36
N GLU A 164 -6.75 -13.83 -11.78
CA GLU A 164 -5.90 -14.07 -10.60
C GLU A 164 -6.70 -14.55 -9.40
N MET A 165 -7.89 -13.98 -9.17
CA MET A 165 -8.78 -14.46 -8.11
C MET A 165 -9.13 -15.93 -8.29
N ARG A 166 -9.50 -16.37 -9.50
CA ARG A 166 -9.78 -17.78 -9.78
C ARG A 166 -8.58 -18.67 -9.45
N THR A 167 -7.41 -18.31 -9.96
CA THR A 167 -6.19 -19.10 -9.75
C THR A 167 -5.75 -19.14 -8.29
N HIS A 168 -5.83 -18.01 -7.59
CA HIS A 168 -5.31 -17.89 -6.21
C HIS A 168 -6.20 -18.57 -5.17
N PHE A 169 -7.51 -18.60 -5.42
CA PHE A 169 -8.47 -19.24 -4.52
C PHE A 169 -8.84 -20.65 -4.94
N CYS A 170 -8.05 -21.27 -5.85
CA CYS A 170 -8.22 -22.67 -6.31
C CYS A 170 -9.65 -22.97 -6.82
N LEU A 171 -10.19 -22.05 -7.60
CA LEU A 171 -11.53 -22.17 -8.21
C LEU A 171 -11.45 -22.74 -9.64
N THR A 172 -10.37 -23.47 -9.95
CA THR A 172 -10.17 -24.21 -11.21
C THR A 172 -10.43 -25.69 -11.01
#